data_9c59b8a6be385b3f0b87b50562904e27
#
_entry.id   9c59b8a6be385b3f0b87b50562904e27
#
_cell.length_a   1.000
_cell.length_b   1.000
_cell.length_c   1.000
_cell.angle_alpha   90.00
_cell.angle_beta   90.00
_cell.angle_gamma   90.00
#
_symmetry.space_group_name_H-M   'P 1'
#
loop_
_entity.id
_entity.type
_entity.pdbx_description
1 polymer ?
#
loop_
_entity_poly.entity_id
_entity_poly.type
_entity_poly.pdbx_seq_one_letter_code
_entity_poly.pdbx_strand_id
1 'polypeptide(L)'
;MLQSNETQYIEFVISADDTVAFNNQYSTLSDAFNLGTFFTETIGDLVSVRFSPFNSVLTYDITFYKEIMTIATGVGATSFGGLLKSGNTTNVPANTSRNLLSINAMDFKCGQVLVAASGNGKKEVVESTFIGIGSTAHFVNYAEMDSDGTDLGDFSVNVDNNNQILLDWQSNVGYSATVSALASFIGVGQTYNDSTTGIQTSRYQVGDSVLHTSYTDISQSPSSSIETIETMGFNDFTSWRLLINIENVTDGEQSVFNMAVNTFEGDANWNRYGLVSTGSSDPKRDLLNTEIQVSGSNCLLRFTPRDNIDYIIRTSQIRITKPDGIPFDTVKTLS
;
A
#
# COMPACT_ATOMS: atom_id res chain seq x y z
N MET A 1 -37.39 -6.74 3.68
CA MET A 1 -36.22 -6.70 2.81
C MET A 1 -35.13 -7.48 3.53
N LEU A 2 -34.67 -8.55 2.94
CA LEU A 2 -33.49 -9.24 3.45
C LEU A 2 -32.30 -8.36 3.07
N GLN A 3 -31.74 -7.65 4.01
CA GLN A 3 -30.47 -6.97 3.88
C GLN A 3 -29.42 -8.09 3.93
N SER A 4 -28.75 -8.35 2.83
CA SER A 4 -27.56 -9.19 2.82
C SER A 4 -26.45 -8.35 3.47
N ASN A 5 -25.88 -8.84 4.56
CA ASN A 5 -24.77 -8.17 5.24
C ASN A 5 -23.41 -8.53 4.61
N GLU A 6 -23.42 -8.97 3.37
CA GLU A 6 -22.21 -9.35 2.63
C GLU A 6 -21.34 -8.14 2.33
N THR A 7 -20.03 -8.31 2.36
CA THR A 7 -19.05 -7.28 2.05
C THR A 7 -18.07 -7.75 0.97
N GLN A 8 -17.61 -6.80 0.16
CA GLN A 8 -16.59 -7.03 -0.85
C GLN A 8 -15.57 -5.90 -0.80
N TYR A 9 -14.29 -6.26 -0.81
CA TYR A 9 -13.17 -5.34 -0.92
C TYR A 9 -12.47 -5.56 -2.26
N ILE A 10 -12.14 -4.47 -2.96
CA ILE A 10 -11.47 -4.50 -4.25
C ILE A 10 -10.40 -3.42 -4.30
N GLU A 11 -9.23 -3.79 -4.80
CA GLU A 11 -8.18 -2.84 -5.18
C GLU A 11 -7.98 -2.87 -6.69
N PHE A 12 -7.80 -1.70 -7.28
CA PHE A 12 -7.47 -1.59 -8.70
C PHE A 12 -6.69 -0.30 -9.00
N VAL A 13 -5.84 -0.40 -10.02
CA VAL A 13 -5.13 0.73 -10.60
C VAL A 13 -5.87 1.17 -11.85
N ILE A 14 -5.98 2.48 -12.04
CA ILE A 14 -6.62 3.08 -13.23
C ILE A 14 -5.59 3.95 -13.93
N SER A 15 -5.46 3.77 -15.23
CA SER A 15 -4.81 4.71 -16.13
C SER A 15 -5.83 5.23 -17.14
N ALA A 16 -5.82 6.52 -17.40
CA ALA A 16 -6.78 7.11 -18.34
C ALA A 16 -6.13 8.19 -19.20
N ASP A 17 -6.67 8.37 -20.38
CA ASP A 17 -6.46 9.53 -21.24
C ASP A 17 -7.81 10.16 -21.61
N ASP A 18 -7.79 11.14 -22.50
CA ASP A 18 -8.99 11.90 -22.89
C ASP A 18 -10.08 11.04 -23.53
N THR A 19 -9.81 9.80 -23.90
CA THR A 19 -10.72 8.94 -24.68
C THR A 19 -10.99 7.58 -24.05
N VAL A 20 -10.05 7.01 -23.32
CA VAL A 20 -10.12 5.65 -22.79
C VAL A 20 -9.60 5.57 -21.38
N ALA A 21 -10.27 4.79 -20.55
CA ALA A 21 -9.81 4.41 -19.23
C ALA A 21 -9.53 2.91 -19.17
N PHE A 22 -8.35 2.56 -18.66
CA PHE A 22 -7.91 1.19 -18.41
C PHE A 22 -7.88 0.93 -16.92
N ASN A 23 -8.21 -0.28 -16.50
CA ASN A 23 -8.07 -0.67 -15.10
C ASN A 23 -7.48 -2.08 -14.99
N ASN A 24 -6.70 -2.29 -13.94
CA ASN A 24 -6.24 -3.60 -13.50
C ASN A 24 -6.68 -3.82 -12.06
N GLN A 25 -7.48 -4.85 -11.84
CA GLN A 25 -7.96 -5.27 -10.54
C GLN A 25 -7.05 -6.37 -10.02
N TYR A 26 -6.34 -6.14 -8.93
CA TYR A 26 -5.30 -7.07 -8.43
C TYR A 26 -5.60 -7.63 -7.03
N SER A 27 -6.56 -7.10 -6.31
CA SER A 27 -6.99 -7.65 -5.02
C SER A 27 -8.51 -7.65 -4.92
N THR A 28 -9.08 -8.81 -4.67
CA THR A 28 -10.52 -8.97 -4.43
C THR A 28 -10.72 -9.89 -3.25
N LEU A 29 -11.44 -9.41 -2.25
CA LEU A 29 -11.87 -10.18 -1.09
C LEU A 29 -13.39 -10.09 -0.98
N SER A 30 -14.05 -11.22 -0.86
CA SER A 30 -15.49 -11.30 -0.58
C SER A 30 -15.73 -12.43 0.41
N ASP A 31 -16.77 -12.30 1.24
CA ASP A 31 -17.10 -13.30 2.22
C ASP A 31 -17.71 -14.58 1.62
N ALA A 32 -18.77 -14.48 0.83
CA ALA A 32 -19.42 -15.63 0.23
C ALA A 32 -19.59 -15.50 -1.29
N PHE A 33 -19.96 -14.31 -1.77
CA PHE A 33 -20.24 -14.05 -3.17
C PHE A 33 -19.70 -12.70 -3.59
N ASN A 34 -19.31 -12.58 -4.84
CA ASN A 34 -19.05 -11.28 -5.43
C ASN A 34 -20.39 -10.50 -5.52
N LEU A 35 -20.39 -9.29 -4.97
CA LEU A 35 -21.58 -8.43 -4.98
C LEU A 35 -21.83 -7.79 -6.33
N GLY A 36 -20.80 -7.63 -7.12
CA GLY A 36 -20.86 -7.02 -8.45
C GLY A 36 -19.46 -6.83 -9.04
N THR A 37 -19.42 -6.15 -10.16
CA THR A 37 -18.17 -5.80 -10.85
C THR A 37 -17.97 -4.29 -10.89
N PHE A 38 -16.73 -3.86 -10.70
CA PHE A 38 -16.32 -2.49 -10.96
C PHE A 38 -15.70 -2.41 -12.35
N PHE A 39 -15.98 -1.33 -13.06
CA PHE A 39 -15.37 -1.02 -14.33
C PHE A 39 -15.17 0.49 -14.48
N THR A 40 -14.27 0.87 -15.35
CA THR A 40 -13.99 2.26 -15.68
C THR A 40 -14.61 2.65 -16.98
N GLU A 41 -15.09 3.89 -17.05
CA GLU A 41 -15.68 4.47 -18.25
C GLU A 41 -15.21 5.91 -18.39
N THR A 42 -14.89 6.35 -19.59
CA THR A 42 -14.59 7.73 -19.90
C THR A 42 -15.85 8.42 -20.41
N ILE A 43 -16.22 9.54 -19.77
CA ILE A 43 -17.39 10.37 -20.15
C ILE A 43 -16.88 11.80 -20.33
N GLY A 44 -16.65 12.22 -21.58
CA GLY A 44 -15.94 13.46 -21.87
C GLY A 44 -14.53 13.42 -21.28
N ASP A 45 -14.15 14.44 -20.50
CA ASP A 45 -12.84 14.55 -19.83
C ASP A 45 -12.81 13.88 -18.45
N LEU A 46 -13.85 13.10 -18.11
CA LEU A 46 -13.97 12.47 -16.78
C LEU A 46 -13.80 10.96 -16.86
N VAL A 47 -13.01 10.43 -15.96
CA VAL A 47 -12.95 8.99 -15.68
C VAL A 47 -13.93 8.66 -14.57
N SER A 48 -14.86 7.79 -14.86
CA SER A 48 -15.87 7.31 -13.92
C SER A 48 -15.58 5.87 -13.54
N VAL A 49 -15.57 5.59 -12.23
CA VAL A 49 -15.60 4.23 -11.73
C VAL A 49 -17.06 3.87 -11.49
N ARG A 50 -17.49 2.80 -12.10
CA ARG A 50 -18.88 2.32 -12.04
C ARG A 50 -18.95 0.96 -11.39
N PHE A 51 -20.03 0.72 -10.67
CA PHE A 51 -20.37 -0.56 -10.08
C PHE A 51 -21.59 -1.15 -10.80
N SER A 52 -21.46 -2.39 -11.25
CA SER A 52 -22.55 -3.18 -11.81
C SER A 52 -22.90 -4.30 -10.83
N PRO A 53 -24.02 -4.17 -10.09
CA PRO A 53 -24.42 -5.17 -9.11
C PRO A 53 -24.87 -6.47 -9.79
N PHE A 54 -24.57 -7.62 -9.19
CA PHE A 54 -25.10 -8.90 -9.67
C PHE A 54 -26.57 -9.08 -9.28
N ASN A 55 -27.02 -8.43 -8.23
CA ASN A 55 -28.43 -8.43 -7.84
C ASN A 55 -28.97 -7.00 -7.80
N SER A 56 -29.75 -6.64 -8.82
CA SER A 56 -30.31 -5.29 -8.96
C SER A 56 -31.46 -4.95 -7.99
N VAL A 57 -31.90 -5.90 -7.18
CA VAL A 57 -32.97 -5.70 -6.19
C VAL A 57 -32.41 -5.25 -4.82
N LEU A 58 -31.13 -5.48 -4.57
CA LEU A 58 -30.48 -5.11 -3.33
C LEU A 58 -29.97 -3.66 -3.39
N THR A 59 -29.89 -3.05 -2.21
CA THR A 59 -29.21 -1.75 -2.03
C THR A 59 -27.78 -2.02 -1.59
N TYR A 60 -26.84 -1.28 -2.15
CA TYR A 60 -25.40 -1.40 -1.87
C TYR A 60 -24.87 -0.09 -1.34
N ASP A 61 -24.12 -0.17 -0.24
CA ASP A 61 -23.32 0.92 0.25
C ASP A 61 -21.90 0.77 -0.28
N ILE A 62 -21.38 1.80 -0.95
CA ILE A 62 -20.04 1.77 -1.55
C ILE A 62 -19.19 2.85 -0.91
N THR A 63 -18.15 2.44 -0.21
CA THR A 63 -17.13 3.35 0.33
C THR A 63 -15.84 3.13 -0.44
N PHE A 64 -15.15 4.19 -0.82
CA PHE A 64 -13.89 4.06 -1.55
C PHE A 64 -12.84 5.06 -1.06
N TYR A 65 -11.60 4.63 -1.12
CA TYR A 65 -10.41 5.44 -0.99
C TYR A 65 -9.72 5.53 -2.34
N LYS A 66 -9.27 6.72 -2.72
CA LYS A 66 -8.53 6.92 -3.97
C LYS A 66 -7.27 7.75 -3.74
N GLU A 67 -6.21 7.39 -4.41
CA GLU A 67 -5.04 8.23 -4.63
C GLU A 67 -5.00 8.62 -6.11
N ILE A 68 -4.88 9.91 -6.37
CA ILE A 68 -4.82 10.44 -7.74
C ILE A 68 -3.41 10.98 -7.95
N MET A 69 -2.77 10.46 -8.98
CA MET A 69 -1.52 11.00 -9.49
C MET A 69 -1.83 11.92 -10.67
N THR A 70 -1.58 13.21 -10.50
CA THR A 70 -1.74 14.19 -11.58
C THR A 70 -0.40 14.40 -12.28
N ILE A 71 -0.46 14.66 -13.58
CA ILE A 71 0.70 15.09 -14.37
C ILE A 71 0.99 16.57 -14.03
N ALA A 72 1.38 16.84 -12.80
CA ALA A 72 1.83 18.17 -12.39
C ALA A 72 3.35 18.15 -12.28
N THR A 73 4.01 19.09 -12.94
CA THR A 73 5.46 19.26 -12.81
C THR A 73 5.81 19.77 -11.42
N GLY A 74 6.58 19.00 -10.68
CA GLY A 74 7.10 19.38 -9.38
C GLY A 74 7.16 18.23 -8.39
N VAL A 75 8.10 18.34 -7.46
CA VAL A 75 8.22 17.41 -6.33
C VAL A 75 7.32 17.92 -5.20
N GLY A 76 6.33 17.11 -4.81
CA GLY A 76 5.54 17.33 -3.61
C GLY A 76 5.86 16.27 -2.58
N ALA A 77 6.10 16.65 -1.33
CA ALA A 77 6.31 15.71 -0.24
C ALA A 77 5.46 16.09 0.98
N THR A 78 4.83 15.09 1.58
CA THR A 78 4.07 15.24 2.83
C THR A 78 4.49 14.14 3.79
N SER A 79 4.92 14.51 4.98
CA SER A 79 5.32 13.54 6.03
C SER A 79 4.23 13.39 7.07
N PHE A 80 4.09 12.16 7.55
CA PHE A 80 3.10 11.80 8.55
C PHE A 80 3.58 10.61 9.37
N GLY A 81 3.77 10.79 10.68
CA GLY A 81 4.00 9.70 11.62
C GLY A 81 4.95 8.61 11.13
N GLY A 82 6.13 8.97 10.59
CA GLY A 82 7.06 8.00 10.02
C GLY A 82 6.73 7.53 8.59
N LEU A 83 5.65 8.02 8.00
CA LEU A 83 5.34 7.84 6.59
C LEU A 83 5.68 9.13 5.83
N LEU A 84 6.42 9.01 4.75
CA LEU A 84 6.62 10.08 3.78
C LEU A 84 5.94 9.71 2.47
N LYS A 85 5.03 10.55 2.00
CA LYS A 85 4.51 10.48 0.63
C LYS A 85 5.22 11.52 -0.21
N SER A 86 5.77 11.08 -1.32
CA SER A 86 6.48 11.95 -2.27
C SER A 86 6.10 11.62 -3.70
N GLY A 87 5.92 12.65 -4.50
CA GLY A 87 5.58 12.51 -5.91
C GLY A 87 6.46 13.39 -6.80
N ASN A 88 6.71 12.94 -8.00
CA ASN A 88 7.45 13.67 -9.03
C ASN A 88 6.97 13.29 -10.42
N THR A 89 7.09 14.23 -11.36
CA THR A 89 6.85 14.00 -12.78
C THR A 89 8.04 14.51 -13.59
N THR A 90 8.57 13.68 -14.47
CA THR A 90 9.73 14.01 -15.29
C THR A 90 9.57 13.49 -16.71
N ASN A 91 10.25 14.14 -17.66
CA ASN A 91 10.37 13.65 -19.02
C ASN A 91 11.63 12.79 -19.15
N VAL A 92 11.46 11.56 -19.61
CA VAL A 92 12.54 10.60 -19.83
C VAL A 92 12.73 10.40 -21.33
N PRO A 93 13.81 10.90 -21.93
CA PRO A 93 14.08 10.69 -23.35
C PRO A 93 14.24 9.21 -23.68
N ALA A 94 13.97 8.86 -24.94
CA ALA A 94 14.14 7.50 -25.43
C ALA A 94 15.54 6.94 -25.13
N ASN A 95 15.60 5.67 -24.72
CA ASN A 95 16.83 4.96 -24.41
C ASN A 95 17.71 5.64 -23.35
N THR A 96 17.07 6.33 -22.39
CA THR A 96 17.78 6.94 -21.26
C THR A 96 17.12 6.55 -19.94
N SER A 97 17.92 6.57 -18.86
CA SER A 97 17.42 6.43 -17.49
C SER A 97 17.31 7.79 -16.82
N ARG A 98 16.30 7.93 -15.96
CA ARG A 98 16.13 9.08 -15.09
C ARG A 98 15.68 8.64 -13.70
N ASN A 99 16.25 9.30 -12.70
CA ASN A 99 15.76 9.19 -11.35
C ASN A 99 14.42 9.94 -11.23
N LEU A 100 13.40 9.22 -10.75
CA LEU A 100 12.08 9.77 -10.49
C LEU A 100 12.01 10.37 -9.09
N LEU A 101 12.46 9.61 -8.10
CA LEU A 101 12.47 9.98 -6.69
C LEU A 101 13.72 9.43 -6.03
N SER A 102 14.25 10.16 -5.06
CA SER A 102 15.34 9.70 -4.21
C SER A 102 15.03 9.98 -2.75
N ILE A 103 15.44 9.07 -1.87
CA ILE A 103 15.26 9.19 -0.43
C ILE A 103 16.45 8.61 0.32
N ASN A 104 16.80 9.22 1.44
CA ASN A 104 17.87 8.73 2.28
C ASN A 104 17.51 7.40 2.94
N ALA A 105 18.28 6.34 2.66
CA ALA A 105 18.09 5.01 3.24
C ALA A 105 18.35 4.94 4.76
N MET A 106 18.98 5.97 5.33
CA MET A 106 19.14 6.08 6.79
C MET A 106 17.84 6.50 7.49
N ASP A 107 16.97 7.23 6.78
CA ASP A 107 15.70 7.73 7.31
C ASP A 107 14.53 6.85 6.91
N PHE A 108 14.61 6.21 5.73
CA PHE A 108 13.54 5.37 5.15
C PHE A 108 14.15 4.14 4.49
N LYS A 109 13.70 2.96 4.83
CA LYS A 109 14.26 1.71 4.29
C LYS A 109 13.40 1.03 3.25
N CYS A 110 12.11 1.25 3.27
CA CYS A 110 11.18 0.55 2.40
C CYS A 110 9.96 1.40 2.05
N GLY A 111 9.20 0.93 1.11
CA GLY A 111 8.00 1.62 0.68
C GLY A 111 7.25 0.91 -0.44
N GLN A 112 6.27 1.63 -0.94
CA GLN A 112 5.47 1.29 -2.10
C GLN A 112 5.48 2.47 -3.06
N VAL A 113 5.47 2.20 -4.36
CA VAL A 113 5.41 3.22 -5.39
C VAL A 113 4.42 2.84 -6.47
N LEU A 114 3.67 3.84 -6.91
CA LEU A 114 2.87 3.81 -8.13
C LEU A 114 3.60 4.67 -9.17
N VAL A 115 3.91 4.09 -10.33
CA VAL A 115 4.54 4.76 -11.46
C VAL A 115 3.59 4.75 -12.64
N ALA A 116 3.43 5.89 -13.31
CA ALA A 116 2.68 5.97 -14.56
C ALA A 116 3.54 6.66 -15.62
N ALA A 117 3.69 5.98 -16.75
CA ALA A 117 4.39 6.48 -17.92
C ALA A 117 3.41 6.76 -19.05
N SER A 118 3.68 7.81 -19.82
CA SER A 118 2.89 8.20 -20.98
C SER A 118 3.82 8.69 -22.10
N GLY A 119 3.72 8.13 -23.27
CA GLY A 119 4.53 8.51 -24.43
C GLY A 119 3.97 7.95 -25.74
N ASN A 120 4.03 8.74 -26.80
CA ASN A 120 3.64 8.34 -28.14
C ASN A 120 2.21 7.73 -28.24
N GLY A 121 1.25 8.30 -27.49
CA GLY A 121 -0.12 7.81 -27.44
C GLY A 121 -0.32 6.54 -26.59
N LYS A 122 0.70 6.08 -25.89
CA LYS A 122 0.70 4.86 -25.07
C LYS A 122 0.80 5.20 -23.60
N LYS A 123 0.33 4.29 -22.76
CA LYS A 123 0.32 4.41 -21.31
C LYS A 123 0.78 3.12 -20.66
N GLU A 124 1.53 3.27 -19.59
CA GLU A 124 1.94 2.15 -18.74
C GLU A 124 1.83 2.55 -17.29
N VAL A 125 1.42 1.63 -16.44
CA VAL A 125 1.34 1.80 -14.98
C VAL A 125 1.97 0.61 -14.30
N VAL A 126 2.83 0.88 -13.32
CA VAL A 126 3.48 -0.14 -12.49
C VAL A 126 3.26 0.20 -11.03
N GLU A 127 2.83 -0.77 -10.22
CA GLU A 127 2.85 -0.66 -8.77
C GLU A 127 3.88 -1.63 -8.21
N SER A 128 4.75 -1.12 -7.33
CA SER A 128 5.89 -1.85 -6.81
C SER A 128 6.06 -1.66 -5.31
N THR A 129 6.52 -2.70 -4.64
CA THR A 129 7.00 -2.65 -3.26
C THR A 129 8.52 -2.82 -3.25
N PHE A 130 9.23 -2.10 -2.39
CA PHE A 130 10.69 -2.11 -2.38
C PHE A 130 11.29 -1.99 -0.98
N ILE A 131 12.54 -2.45 -0.84
CA ILE A 131 13.41 -2.29 0.32
C ILE A 131 14.79 -1.85 -0.14
N GLY A 132 15.40 -0.86 0.53
CA GLY A 132 16.82 -0.51 0.36
C GLY A 132 17.60 -0.78 1.64
N ILE A 133 18.66 -1.58 1.56
CA ILE A 133 19.53 -1.92 2.71
C ILE A 133 20.99 -1.84 2.30
N GLY A 134 21.77 -1.04 3.04
CA GLY A 134 23.18 -0.85 2.74
C GLY A 134 23.35 -0.32 1.32
N SER A 135 24.04 -1.09 0.47
CA SER A 135 24.27 -0.75 -0.93
C SER A 135 23.38 -1.50 -1.91
N THR A 136 22.36 -2.19 -1.45
CA THR A 136 21.47 -3.03 -2.27
C THR A 136 20.02 -2.60 -2.13
N ALA A 137 19.26 -2.81 -3.22
CA ALA A 137 17.82 -2.67 -3.21
C ALA A 137 17.16 -3.95 -3.72
N HIS A 138 15.98 -4.24 -3.17
CA HIS A 138 15.13 -5.34 -3.61
C HIS A 138 13.74 -4.77 -3.88
N PHE A 139 13.09 -5.22 -4.95
CA PHE A 139 11.74 -4.78 -5.27
C PHE A 139 10.96 -5.86 -6.02
N VAL A 140 9.65 -5.72 -6.05
CA VAL A 140 8.74 -6.54 -6.83
C VAL A 140 7.64 -5.69 -7.43
N ASN A 141 7.42 -5.82 -8.73
CA ASN A 141 6.26 -5.29 -9.42
C ASN A 141 5.12 -6.31 -9.29
N TYR A 142 3.96 -5.89 -8.82
CA TYR A 142 2.81 -6.77 -8.60
C TYR A 142 1.51 -6.32 -9.31
N ALA A 143 1.48 -5.10 -9.81
CA ALA A 143 0.44 -4.62 -10.69
C ALA A 143 1.10 -3.83 -11.83
N GLU A 144 1.04 -4.40 -13.02
CA GLU A 144 1.58 -3.79 -14.25
C GLU A 144 0.49 -3.81 -15.31
N MET A 145 0.34 -2.71 -16.00
CA MET A 145 -0.68 -2.51 -17.01
C MET A 145 -0.14 -1.58 -18.09
N ASP A 146 -0.23 -2.01 -19.32
CA ASP A 146 0.04 -1.20 -20.50
C ASP A 146 -1.21 -1.07 -21.40
N SER A 147 -1.27 -0.03 -22.21
CA SER A 147 -2.46 0.28 -23.00
C SER A 147 -2.66 -0.60 -24.22
N ASP A 148 -1.62 -1.27 -24.72
CA ASP A 148 -1.66 -2.03 -25.97
C ASP A 148 -0.61 -3.14 -26.09
N GLY A 149 -0.08 -3.62 -24.96
CA GLY A 149 1.02 -4.59 -24.91
C GLY A 149 2.37 -3.99 -25.29
N THR A 150 2.51 -2.66 -25.26
CA THR A 150 3.78 -1.98 -25.52
C THR A 150 4.34 -1.43 -24.23
N ASP A 151 5.44 -1.99 -23.85
CA ASP A 151 6.29 -1.55 -22.76
C ASP A 151 7.01 -0.23 -23.15
N LEU A 152 6.78 0.82 -22.36
CA LEU A 152 7.42 2.13 -22.52
C LEU A 152 8.78 2.20 -21.83
N GLY A 153 9.04 1.31 -20.88
CA GLY A 153 10.28 1.27 -20.15
C GLY A 153 10.23 0.40 -18.91
N ASP A 154 11.35 0.35 -18.19
CA ASP A 154 11.53 -0.46 -17.01
C ASP A 154 11.63 0.43 -15.75
N PHE A 155 10.86 0.10 -14.74
CA PHE A 155 11.02 0.63 -13.40
C PHE A 155 12.04 -0.20 -12.62
N SER A 156 12.93 0.48 -11.89
CA SER A 156 13.93 -0.15 -11.05
C SER A 156 14.16 0.61 -9.74
N VAL A 157 14.67 -0.10 -8.74
CA VAL A 157 15.06 0.47 -7.46
C VAL A 157 16.52 0.15 -7.21
N ASN A 158 17.32 1.17 -6.87
CA ASN A 158 18.74 1.05 -6.61
C ASN A 158 19.11 1.78 -5.31
N VAL A 159 20.27 1.48 -4.74
CA VAL A 159 20.89 2.29 -3.67
C VAL A 159 22.24 2.81 -4.18
N ASP A 160 22.44 4.12 -4.08
CA ASP A 160 23.69 4.75 -4.51
C ASP A 160 24.76 4.76 -3.40
N ASN A 161 25.97 5.21 -3.74
CA ASN A 161 27.09 5.33 -2.81
C ASN A 161 26.88 6.38 -1.69
N ASN A 162 25.84 7.20 -1.79
CA ASN A 162 25.47 8.19 -0.78
C ASN A 162 24.35 7.68 0.13
N ASN A 163 24.04 6.39 0.09
CA ASN A 163 22.93 5.77 0.78
C ASN A 163 21.55 6.37 0.40
N GLN A 164 21.38 6.77 -0.86
CA GLN A 164 20.09 7.18 -1.39
C GLN A 164 19.42 5.97 -2.05
N ILE A 165 18.17 5.67 -1.68
CA ILE A 165 17.31 4.79 -2.46
C ILE A 165 16.84 5.61 -3.66
N LEU A 166 17.14 5.12 -4.85
CA LEU A 166 16.78 5.73 -6.12
C LEU A 166 15.67 4.92 -6.76
N LEU A 167 14.58 5.59 -7.08
CA LEU A 167 13.48 5.04 -7.88
C LEU A 167 13.67 5.53 -9.29
N ASP A 168 14.08 4.66 -10.19
CA ASP A 168 14.53 5.00 -11.53
C ASP A 168 13.58 4.44 -12.59
N TRP A 169 13.50 5.15 -13.71
CA TRP A 169 12.83 4.71 -14.91
C TRP A 169 13.80 4.74 -16.09
N GLN A 170 13.88 3.62 -16.81
CA GLN A 170 14.62 3.47 -18.04
C GLN A 170 13.64 3.41 -19.22
N SER A 171 13.58 4.45 -20.04
CA SER A 171 12.74 4.41 -21.24
C SER A 171 13.31 3.49 -22.31
N ASN A 172 12.41 2.73 -22.96
CA ASN A 172 12.77 1.84 -24.06
C ASN A 172 13.22 2.59 -25.32
N VAL A 173 13.88 1.86 -26.20
CA VAL A 173 14.38 2.40 -27.49
C VAL A 173 13.18 2.85 -28.35
N GLY A 174 13.25 4.09 -28.80
CA GLY A 174 12.21 4.68 -29.67
C GLY A 174 11.08 5.40 -28.94
N TYR A 175 11.04 5.35 -27.60
CA TYR A 175 9.99 6.02 -26.85
C TYR A 175 10.59 7.04 -25.87
N SER A 176 10.12 8.29 -25.98
CA SER A 176 10.27 9.27 -24.89
C SER A 176 8.99 9.24 -24.08
N ALA A 177 9.09 9.21 -22.76
CA ALA A 177 7.93 9.12 -21.87
C ALA A 177 7.91 10.27 -20.86
N THR A 178 6.72 10.79 -20.57
CA THR A 178 6.49 11.56 -19.36
C THR A 178 6.12 10.57 -18.26
N VAL A 179 6.95 10.51 -17.23
CA VAL A 179 6.82 9.53 -16.15
C VAL A 179 6.50 10.24 -14.85
N SER A 180 5.44 9.82 -14.20
CA SER A 180 5.02 10.28 -12.87
C SER A 180 5.17 9.14 -11.87
N ALA A 181 5.71 9.45 -10.71
CA ALA A 181 5.83 8.51 -9.59
C ALA A 181 5.17 9.08 -8.34
N LEU A 182 4.46 8.25 -7.60
CA LEU A 182 3.93 8.55 -6.27
C LEU A 182 4.35 7.44 -5.32
N ALA A 183 5.22 7.76 -4.37
CA ALA A 183 5.76 6.79 -3.44
C ALA A 183 5.33 7.08 -2.00
N SER A 184 5.14 6.00 -1.24
CA SER A 184 4.95 6.01 0.21
C SER A 184 6.13 5.30 0.85
N PHE A 185 6.91 6.00 1.66
CA PHE A 185 8.11 5.49 2.33
C PHE A 185 7.84 5.31 3.81
N ILE A 186 8.28 4.20 4.38
CA ILE A 186 8.21 3.93 5.81
C ILE A 186 9.52 4.33 6.48
N GLY A 187 9.43 5.26 7.45
CA GLY A 187 10.58 5.79 8.18
C GLY A 187 11.18 4.80 9.18
N VAL A 188 12.48 4.90 9.38
CA VAL A 188 13.26 4.09 10.31
C VAL A 188 13.31 4.70 11.69
N GLY A 189 13.56 5.99 11.75
CA GLY A 189 13.65 6.75 12.98
C GLY A 189 12.29 7.30 13.42
N GLN A 190 12.02 7.34 14.69
CA GLN A 190 10.68 7.56 15.15
C GLN A 190 10.46 8.69 16.10
N THR A 191 9.54 9.54 15.78
CA THR A 191 8.76 10.34 16.70
C THR A 191 7.28 10.05 16.48
N TYR A 192 6.83 8.86 16.87
CA TYR A 192 5.40 8.63 17.09
C TYR A 192 5.04 9.17 18.47
N ASN A 193 3.90 9.81 18.61
CA ASN A 193 3.56 10.59 19.80
C ASN A 193 2.81 9.82 20.90
N ASP A 194 3.03 8.50 21.03
CA ASP A 194 2.44 7.77 22.16
C ASP A 194 3.42 6.74 22.71
N SER A 195 3.99 7.04 23.88
CA SER A 195 5.15 6.34 24.45
C SER A 195 4.84 5.38 25.60
N THR A 196 3.57 5.06 25.87
CA THR A 196 3.24 4.34 27.11
C THR A 196 3.18 2.82 27.00
N THR A 197 3.20 2.25 25.78
CA THR A 197 3.02 0.80 25.58
C THR A 197 4.04 0.13 24.67
N GLY A 198 5.09 0.82 24.19
CA GLY A 198 5.98 0.30 23.14
C GLY A 198 5.36 0.33 21.73
N ILE A 199 4.06 0.59 21.62
CA ILE A 199 3.34 0.78 20.36
C ILE A 199 3.13 2.27 20.15
N GLN A 200 3.69 2.78 19.06
CA GLN A 200 3.57 4.19 18.71
C GLN A 200 2.66 4.33 17.51
N THR A 201 1.63 5.16 17.60
CA THR A 201 0.63 5.28 16.55
C THR A 201 0.34 6.72 16.16
N SER A 202 0.03 6.95 14.90
CA SER A 202 -0.46 8.23 14.39
C SER A 202 -1.65 8.01 13.46
N ARG A 203 -2.67 8.85 13.56
CA ARG A 203 -3.93 8.71 12.79
C ARG A 203 -4.30 10.02 12.11
N TYR A 204 -4.78 9.93 10.86
CA TYR A 204 -5.38 11.02 10.12
C TYR A 204 -6.63 10.55 9.40
N GLN A 205 -7.66 11.40 9.40
CA GLN A 205 -8.86 11.16 8.61
C GLN A 205 -8.70 11.76 7.22
N VAL A 206 -9.08 10.99 6.21
CA VAL A 206 -9.13 11.42 4.81
C VAL A 206 -10.50 11.00 4.26
N GLY A 207 -11.46 11.93 4.23
CA GLY A 207 -12.85 11.59 3.89
C GLY A 207 -13.42 10.54 4.85
N ASP A 208 -13.98 9.47 4.30
CA ASP A 208 -14.52 8.33 5.04
C ASP A 208 -13.48 7.25 5.36
N SER A 209 -12.20 7.60 5.28
CA SER A 209 -11.10 6.70 5.54
C SER A 209 -10.14 7.28 6.57
N VAL A 210 -9.42 6.41 7.26
CA VAL A 210 -8.39 6.78 8.22
C VAL A 210 -7.04 6.26 7.76
N LEU A 211 -6.09 7.17 7.60
CA LEU A 211 -4.68 6.82 7.48
C LEU A 211 -4.12 6.63 8.89
N HIS A 212 -3.54 5.47 9.14
CA HIS A 212 -2.97 5.11 10.43
C HIS A 212 -1.57 4.54 10.24
N THR A 213 -0.63 4.92 11.09
CA THR A 213 0.71 4.33 11.11
C THR A 213 1.03 3.83 12.51
N SER A 214 1.77 2.73 12.60
CA SER A 214 2.24 2.21 13.86
C SER A 214 3.68 1.71 13.79
N TYR A 215 4.29 1.66 14.96
CA TYR A 215 5.61 1.12 15.22
C TYR A 215 5.54 0.24 16.46
N THR A 216 6.01 -0.99 16.37
CA THR A 216 6.03 -1.95 17.48
C THR A 216 7.42 -2.54 17.59
N ASP A 217 8.02 -2.42 18.76
CA ASP A 217 9.28 -3.05 19.12
C ASP A 217 8.98 -4.31 19.94
N ILE A 218 9.47 -5.45 19.47
CA ILE A 218 9.29 -6.76 20.09
C ILE A 218 10.65 -7.25 20.52
N SER A 219 11.02 -6.95 21.77
CA SER A 219 12.23 -7.46 22.40
C SER A 219 12.02 -8.88 22.89
N GLN A 220 12.90 -9.79 22.52
CA GLN A 220 12.74 -11.19 22.85
C GLN A 220 13.04 -11.57 24.28
N SER A 221 12.04 -12.11 24.89
CA SER A 221 12.14 -13.11 25.96
C SER A 221 11.88 -14.51 25.36
N PRO A 222 12.41 -15.60 25.90
CA PRO A 222 12.40 -16.94 25.31
C PRO A 222 11.01 -17.59 25.31
N SER A 223 10.02 -16.95 24.73
CA SER A 223 8.71 -17.57 24.51
C SER A 223 8.10 -17.01 23.24
N SER A 224 7.77 -17.89 22.34
CA SER A 224 6.96 -17.68 21.14
C SER A 224 5.54 -17.22 21.47
N SER A 225 5.39 -16.18 22.29
CA SER A 225 4.08 -15.57 22.53
C SER A 225 3.66 -14.81 21.29
N ILE A 226 2.42 -15.03 20.88
CA ILE A 226 1.85 -14.31 19.75
C ILE A 226 1.55 -12.88 20.20
N GLU A 227 2.15 -11.91 19.52
CA GLU A 227 1.98 -10.49 19.82
C GLU A 227 0.89 -9.87 18.94
N THR A 228 0.06 -9.02 19.53
CA THR A 228 -0.91 -8.22 18.78
C THR A 228 -0.25 -6.91 18.37
N ILE A 229 -0.07 -6.73 17.07
CA ILE A 229 0.55 -5.55 16.48
C ILE A 229 -0.45 -4.42 16.35
N GLU A 230 -1.65 -4.76 15.86
CA GLU A 230 -2.71 -3.80 15.62
C GLU A 230 -4.09 -4.38 15.92
N THR A 231 -5.00 -3.48 16.27
CA THR A 231 -6.40 -3.80 16.53
C THR A 231 -7.32 -2.89 15.72
N MET A 232 -8.32 -3.48 15.08
CA MET A 232 -9.37 -2.77 14.36
C MET A 232 -10.74 -3.23 14.82
N GLY A 233 -11.60 -2.30 15.24
CA GLY A 233 -12.98 -2.60 15.61
C GLY A 233 -13.86 -2.83 14.39
N PHE A 234 -14.64 -3.92 14.36
CA PHE A 234 -15.63 -4.19 13.33
C PHE A 234 -16.77 -3.17 13.28
N ASN A 235 -16.99 -2.46 14.40
CA ASN A 235 -18.05 -1.45 14.46
C ASN A 235 -17.71 -0.19 13.69
N ASP A 236 -16.40 0.10 13.53
CA ASP A 236 -15.90 1.35 12.98
C ASP A 236 -15.47 1.21 11.52
N PHE A 237 -14.99 0.01 11.15
CA PHE A 237 -14.34 -0.21 9.85
C PHE A 237 -14.87 -1.46 9.16
N THR A 238 -14.87 -1.43 7.83
CA THR A 238 -15.21 -2.57 6.97
C THR A 238 -13.98 -3.22 6.35
N SER A 239 -12.93 -2.42 6.11
CA SER A 239 -11.77 -2.93 5.37
C SER A 239 -10.48 -2.25 5.80
N TRP A 240 -9.37 -2.97 5.62
CA TRP A 240 -8.01 -2.56 5.89
C TRP A 240 -7.11 -2.79 4.68
N ARG A 241 -6.35 -1.80 4.31
CA ARG A 241 -5.14 -1.98 3.51
C ARG A 241 -3.93 -1.66 4.39
N LEU A 242 -2.98 -2.57 4.44
CA LEU A 242 -1.77 -2.43 5.24
C LEU A 242 -0.54 -2.57 4.34
N LEU A 243 0.42 -1.67 4.49
CA LEU A 243 1.81 -1.86 4.10
C LEU A 243 2.57 -2.18 5.37
N ILE A 244 3.17 -3.37 5.46
CA ILE A 244 3.82 -3.89 6.65
C ILE A 244 5.31 -4.08 6.36
N ASN A 245 6.16 -3.51 7.21
CA ASN A 245 7.59 -3.78 7.24
C ASN A 245 7.92 -4.54 8.53
N ILE A 246 8.60 -5.65 8.41
CA ILE A 246 9.15 -6.46 9.51
C ILE A 246 10.66 -6.41 9.40
N GLU A 247 11.33 -5.91 10.42
CA GLU A 247 12.78 -5.89 10.57
C GLU A 247 13.17 -6.89 11.67
N ASN A 248 13.94 -7.91 11.29
CA ASN A 248 14.64 -8.78 12.21
C ASN A 248 15.94 -8.07 12.62
N VAL A 249 15.95 -7.48 13.79
CA VAL A 249 17.07 -6.66 14.27
C VAL A 249 18.31 -7.50 14.56
N THR A 250 18.11 -8.76 14.95
CA THR A 250 19.20 -9.69 15.28
C THR A 250 20.04 -10.06 14.07
N ASP A 251 19.41 -10.37 12.95
CA ASP A 251 20.06 -10.81 11.72
C ASP A 251 20.19 -9.71 10.67
N GLY A 252 19.51 -8.58 10.85
CA GLY A 252 19.48 -7.46 9.92
C GLY A 252 18.61 -7.72 8.67
N GLU A 253 17.83 -8.80 8.67
CA GLU A 253 16.92 -9.12 7.58
C GLU A 253 15.65 -8.27 7.63
N GLN A 254 15.08 -7.95 6.47
CA GLN A 254 13.84 -7.21 6.39
C GLN A 254 12.88 -7.82 5.37
N SER A 255 11.60 -7.69 5.67
CA SER A 255 10.52 -8.01 4.76
C SER A 255 9.53 -6.86 4.67
N VAL A 256 9.02 -6.59 3.49
CA VAL A 256 7.90 -5.66 3.28
C VAL A 256 6.87 -6.30 2.36
N PHE A 257 5.59 -6.08 2.68
CA PHE A 257 4.48 -6.62 1.91
C PHE A 257 3.21 -5.82 2.15
N ASN A 258 2.27 -5.98 1.25
CA ASN A 258 0.93 -5.46 1.41
C ASN A 258 0.00 -6.55 1.95
N MET A 259 -1.01 -6.12 2.71
CA MET A 259 -2.11 -6.97 3.16
C MET A 259 -3.43 -6.23 2.99
N ALA A 260 -4.38 -6.88 2.35
CA ALA A 260 -5.77 -6.44 2.31
C ALA A 260 -6.59 -7.28 3.28
N VAL A 261 -7.48 -6.64 4.03
CA VAL A 261 -8.38 -7.28 4.97
C VAL A 261 -9.77 -6.74 4.76
N ASN A 262 -10.74 -7.64 4.67
CA ASN A 262 -12.15 -7.31 4.63
C ASN A 262 -12.86 -7.97 5.82
N THR A 263 -13.66 -7.21 6.55
CA THR A 263 -14.35 -7.68 7.75
C THR A 263 -15.84 -7.85 7.51
N PHE A 264 -16.40 -8.92 8.05
CA PHE A 264 -17.79 -9.28 7.86
C PHE A 264 -18.34 -10.02 9.09
N GLU A 265 -19.45 -9.56 9.65
CA GLU A 265 -20.25 -10.20 10.73
C GLU A 265 -19.45 -10.93 11.84
N GLY A 266 -18.29 -10.40 12.20
CA GLY A 266 -17.43 -11.02 13.21
C GLY A 266 -16.42 -12.01 12.63
N ASP A 267 -16.22 -11.99 11.32
CA ASP A 267 -15.17 -12.72 10.60
C ASP A 267 -14.28 -11.76 9.78
N ALA A 268 -13.17 -12.25 9.25
CA ALA A 268 -12.25 -11.47 8.42
C ALA A 268 -11.61 -12.33 7.34
N ASN A 269 -11.73 -11.87 6.09
CA ASN A 269 -10.99 -12.40 4.96
C ASN A 269 -9.78 -11.52 4.69
N TRP A 270 -8.64 -12.11 4.36
CA TRP A 270 -7.43 -11.36 4.10
C TRP A 270 -6.53 -12.00 3.04
N ASN A 271 -5.73 -11.17 2.40
CA ASN A 271 -4.79 -11.57 1.38
C ASN A 271 -3.48 -10.78 1.52
N ARG A 272 -2.35 -11.40 1.17
CA ARG A 272 -1.02 -10.81 1.14
C ARG A 272 -0.48 -10.77 -0.28
N TYR A 273 0.18 -9.67 -0.65
CA TYR A 273 0.76 -9.49 -1.98
C TYR A 273 1.96 -8.53 -1.93
N GLY A 274 2.71 -8.44 -3.02
CA GLY A 274 3.83 -7.51 -3.15
C GLY A 274 4.95 -7.79 -2.14
N LEU A 275 5.27 -9.07 -1.87
CA LEU A 275 6.32 -9.42 -0.93
C LEU A 275 7.71 -9.16 -1.49
N VAL A 276 8.51 -8.43 -0.72
CA VAL A 276 9.96 -8.29 -0.90
C VAL A 276 10.65 -8.65 0.41
N SER A 277 11.75 -9.38 0.34
CA SER A 277 12.58 -9.72 1.50
C SER A 277 14.06 -9.68 1.13
N THR A 278 14.89 -9.34 2.12
CA THR A 278 16.35 -9.30 1.99
C THR A 278 17.03 -10.56 2.50
N GLY A 279 16.30 -11.45 3.18
CA GLY A 279 16.82 -12.70 3.72
C GLY A 279 17.18 -13.71 2.65
N SER A 280 18.34 -14.35 2.81
CA SER A 280 18.87 -15.33 1.84
C SER A 280 18.29 -16.72 1.98
N SER A 281 17.69 -17.06 3.13
CA SER A 281 17.37 -18.44 3.48
C SER A 281 15.91 -18.85 3.32
N ASP A 282 14.97 -17.99 3.56
CA ASP A 282 13.55 -18.20 3.28
C ASP A 282 12.73 -16.91 3.49
N PRO A 283 12.51 -16.10 2.44
CA PRO A 283 11.76 -14.86 2.56
C PRO A 283 10.31 -15.05 3.03
N LYS A 284 9.79 -16.27 2.94
CA LYS A 284 8.44 -16.61 3.41
C LYS A 284 8.38 -16.86 4.92
N ARG A 285 9.53 -17.07 5.56
CA ARG A 285 9.59 -17.57 6.94
C ARG A 285 9.01 -16.57 7.93
N ASP A 286 9.32 -15.28 7.80
CA ASP A 286 8.81 -14.25 8.69
C ASP A 286 7.38 -13.82 8.33
N LEU A 287 6.98 -14.00 7.07
CA LEU A 287 5.61 -13.76 6.63
C LEU A 287 4.61 -14.77 7.21
N LEU A 288 5.00 -16.03 7.32
CA LEU A 288 4.13 -17.06 7.88
C LEU A 288 3.77 -16.79 9.35
N ASN A 289 4.54 -15.93 10.00
CA ASN A 289 4.32 -15.51 11.37
C ASN A 289 3.32 -14.35 11.53
N THR A 290 2.82 -13.79 10.42
CA THR A 290 1.83 -12.71 10.43
C THR A 290 0.46 -13.24 10.05
N GLU A 291 -0.54 -13.01 10.87
CA GLU A 291 -1.91 -13.47 10.64
C GLU A 291 -2.95 -12.42 11.04
N ILE A 292 -4.14 -12.57 10.51
CA ILE A 292 -5.33 -11.85 10.96
C ILE A 292 -6.17 -12.80 11.81
N GLN A 293 -6.48 -12.37 13.03
CA GLN A 293 -7.34 -13.13 13.93
C GLN A 293 -8.52 -12.28 14.36
N VAL A 294 -9.69 -12.90 14.39
CA VAL A 294 -10.89 -12.31 14.97
C VAL A 294 -10.97 -12.61 16.47
N SER A 295 -11.23 -11.60 17.27
CA SER A 295 -11.44 -11.73 18.73
C SER A 295 -12.56 -10.80 19.20
N GLY A 296 -13.72 -11.35 19.47
CA GLY A 296 -14.93 -10.60 19.83
C GLY A 296 -15.34 -9.64 18.70
N SER A 297 -15.43 -8.35 19.00
CA SER A 297 -15.75 -7.29 18.02
C SER A 297 -14.52 -6.70 17.33
N ASN A 298 -13.37 -7.35 17.42
CA ASN A 298 -12.12 -6.82 16.91
C ASN A 298 -11.47 -7.78 15.91
N CYS A 299 -10.82 -7.18 14.91
CA CYS A 299 -9.87 -7.80 14.02
C CYS A 299 -8.47 -7.46 14.51
N LEU A 300 -7.63 -8.45 14.70
CA LEU A 300 -6.28 -8.32 15.24
C LEU A 300 -5.27 -8.68 14.16
N LEU A 301 -4.32 -7.78 13.89
CA LEU A 301 -3.07 -8.13 13.21
C LEU A 301 -2.12 -8.71 14.24
N ARG A 302 -1.73 -9.96 14.08
CA ARG A 302 -0.88 -10.69 15.01
C ARG A 302 0.41 -11.13 14.36
N PHE A 303 1.45 -11.21 15.17
CA PHE A 303 2.76 -11.68 14.78
C PHE A 303 3.27 -12.70 15.79
N THR A 304 3.82 -13.82 15.30
CA THR A 304 4.48 -14.82 16.13
C THR A 304 5.99 -14.69 15.94
N PRO A 305 6.71 -14.10 16.90
CA PRO A 305 8.15 -13.95 16.82
C PRO A 305 8.86 -15.32 16.89
N ARG A 306 10.03 -15.43 16.30
CA ARG A 306 10.93 -16.57 16.51
C ARG A 306 11.70 -16.40 17.82
N ASP A 307 12.06 -17.50 18.45
CA ASP A 307 12.84 -17.49 19.69
C ASP A 307 14.20 -16.77 19.50
N ASN A 308 14.55 -15.94 20.47
CA ASN A 308 15.82 -15.20 20.53
C ASN A 308 16.06 -14.22 19.36
N ILE A 309 15.03 -13.71 18.74
CA ILE A 309 15.12 -12.69 17.70
C ILE A 309 14.32 -11.46 18.10
N ASP A 310 14.97 -10.31 18.02
CA ASP A 310 14.31 -9.02 18.22
C ASP A 310 13.73 -8.53 16.88
N TYR A 311 12.51 -8.01 16.93
CA TYR A 311 11.81 -7.51 15.77
C TYR A 311 11.35 -6.06 15.96
N ILE A 312 11.36 -5.32 14.87
CA ILE A 312 10.67 -4.05 14.74
C ILE A 312 9.63 -4.21 13.63
N ILE A 313 8.37 -3.94 13.94
CA ILE A 313 7.28 -3.99 12.98
C ILE A 313 6.72 -2.59 12.80
N ARG A 314 6.67 -2.14 11.54
CA ARG A 314 6.11 -0.85 11.16
C ARG A 314 4.96 -1.07 10.20
N THR A 315 3.87 -0.36 10.41
CA THR A 315 2.71 -0.43 9.53
C THR A 315 2.31 0.94 9.02
N SER A 316 1.88 0.99 7.78
CA SER A 316 1.10 2.10 7.22
C SER A 316 -0.22 1.52 6.75
N GLN A 317 -1.33 2.09 7.20
CA GLN A 317 -2.64 1.50 7.05
C GLN A 317 -3.63 2.52 6.50
N ILE A 318 -4.51 2.04 5.63
CA ILE A 318 -5.72 2.74 5.23
C ILE A 318 -6.88 1.93 5.77
N ARG A 319 -7.68 2.53 6.64
CA ARG A 319 -8.88 1.92 7.22
C ARG A 319 -10.10 2.57 6.60
N ILE A 320 -10.96 1.77 5.99
CA ILE A 320 -12.20 2.24 5.38
C ILE A 320 -13.31 2.14 6.42
N THR A 321 -13.92 3.27 6.75
CA THR A 321 -14.99 3.33 7.74
C THR A 321 -16.28 2.76 7.20
N LYS A 322 -17.16 2.31 8.10
CA LYS A 322 -18.55 2.03 7.75
C LYS A 322 -19.25 3.34 7.32
N PRO A 323 -20.26 3.27 6.44
CA PRO A 323 -21.03 4.45 6.01
C PRO A 323 -21.63 5.26 7.16
N ASP A 324 -21.98 4.58 8.26
CA ASP A 324 -22.55 5.18 9.48
C ASP A 324 -21.51 5.37 10.61
N GLY A 325 -20.23 5.36 10.24
CA GLY A 325 -19.11 5.33 11.19
C GLY A 325 -19.07 6.50 12.16
N ILE A 326 -18.72 6.20 13.41
CA ILE A 326 -18.61 7.17 14.50
C ILE A 326 -17.45 8.12 14.24
N PRO A 327 -17.64 9.44 14.39
CA PRO A 327 -16.53 10.39 14.29
C PRO A 327 -15.47 10.10 15.35
N PHE A 328 -14.21 10.06 14.95
CA PHE A 328 -13.09 9.82 15.86
C PHE A 328 -12.82 11.04 16.73
N ASP A 329 -12.79 10.87 18.06
CA ASP A 329 -12.55 11.94 19.02
C ASP A 329 -11.13 12.54 18.98
N THR A 330 -10.20 11.97 18.21
CA THR A 330 -8.79 12.38 18.21
C THR A 330 -8.14 12.33 16.82
N VAL A 331 -8.80 12.88 15.82
CA VAL A 331 -8.25 12.93 14.47
C VAL A 331 -7.66 14.31 14.18
N LYS A 332 -6.37 14.37 13.82
CA LYS A 332 -5.79 15.56 13.21
C LYS A 332 -6.17 15.59 11.74
N THR A 333 -6.87 16.63 11.31
CA THR A 333 -7.07 16.88 9.88
C THR A 333 -5.80 17.45 9.25
N LEU A 334 -5.39 16.89 8.12
CA LEU A 334 -4.40 17.52 7.26
C LEU A 334 -5.04 18.77 6.63
N SER A 335 -4.52 19.92 6.95
CA SER A 335 -4.85 21.19 6.29
C SER A 335 -3.88 21.48 5.16
#